data_11075ac074963e5f03c4685a9a44f2b9
#
_entry.id   11075ac074963e5f03c4685a9a44f2b9
#
_cell.length_a   1.000
_cell.length_b   1.000
_cell.length_c   1.000
_cell.angle_alpha   90.00
_cell.angle_beta   90.00
_cell.angle_gamma   90.00
#
_symmetry.space_group_name_H-M   'P 1'
#
loop_
_entity.id
_entity.type
_entity.pdbx_description
1 polymer ?
#
loop_
_entity_poly.entity_id
_entity_poly.type
_entity_poly.pdbx_seq_one_letter_code
_entity_poly.pdbx_strand_id
1 'polypeptide(L)'
;MALTRAQAKMIIEMDNIARCVNDENIFDSWLMGGVPDGDIPYKDTISMEDLDEIAKTYDEYEFKMFVGCFLRCMKSAGKDGLYVDGVVADNRN
;
A
#
# COMPACT_ATOMS: atom_id res chain seq x y z
N MET A 1 0.56 -12.93 -13.29
CA MET A 1 -0.77 -13.22 -12.74
C MET A 1 -1.31 -12.00 -12.03
N ALA A 2 -2.60 -11.73 -12.21
CA ALA A 2 -3.26 -10.62 -11.53
C ALA A 2 -3.31 -10.87 -10.01
N LEU A 3 -3.34 -9.79 -9.27
CA LEU A 3 -3.51 -9.84 -7.82
C LEU A 3 -4.94 -10.25 -7.46
N THR A 4 -5.13 -10.69 -6.23
CA THR A 4 -6.47 -10.85 -5.67
C THR A 4 -7.04 -9.48 -5.29
N ARG A 5 -8.35 -9.39 -5.10
CA ARG A 5 -8.99 -8.17 -4.62
C ARG A 5 -8.49 -7.79 -3.22
N ALA A 6 -8.22 -8.79 -2.37
CA ALA A 6 -7.67 -8.54 -1.04
C ALA A 6 -6.29 -7.89 -1.12
N GLN A 7 -5.43 -8.35 -2.02
CA GLN A 7 -4.11 -7.74 -2.24
C GLN A 7 -4.24 -6.32 -2.80
N ALA A 8 -5.14 -6.11 -3.75
CA ALA A 8 -5.42 -4.79 -4.29
C ALA A 8 -5.89 -3.83 -3.20
N LYS A 9 -6.78 -4.29 -2.32
CA LYS A 9 -7.24 -3.50 -1.18
C LYS A 9 -6.10 -3.11 -0.26
N MET A 10 -5.15 -4.02 -0.03
CA MET A 10 -3.97 -3.72 0.78
C MET A 10 -3.11 -2.62 0.17
N ILE A 11 -2.93 -2.62 -1.15
CA ILE A 11 -2.18 -1.54 -1.82
C ILE A 11 -2.88 -0.20 -1.56
N ILE A 12 -4.20 -0.15 -1.70
CA ILE A 12 -4.97 1.06 -1.46
C ILE A 12 -4.82 1.51 0.00
N GLU A 13 -4.91 0.60 0.95
CA GLU A 13 -4.77 0.92 2.37
C GLU A 13 -3.38 1.44 2.71
N MET A 14 -2.33 0.79 2.20
CA MET A 14 -0.96 1.25 2.39
C MET A 14 -0.74 2.65 1.82
N ASP A 15 -1.24 2.88 0.60
CA ASP A 15 -1.13 4.19 -0.03
C ASP A 15 -1.86 5.27 0.77
N ASN A 16 -3.07 4.97 1.22
CA ASN A 16 -3.85 5.92 2.02
C ASN A 16 -3.16 6.23 3.34
N ILE A 17 -2.60 5.24 4.00
CA ILE A 17 -1.83 5.45 5.23
C ILE A 17 -0.61 6.33 4.96
N ALA A 18 0.15 6.02 3.91
CA ALA A 18 1.35 6.80 3.56
C ALA A 18 1.02 8.28 3.30
N ARG A 19 -0.14 8.54 2.68
CA ARG A 19 -0.61 9.92 2.43
C ARG A 19 -1.06 10.63 3.69
N CYS A 20 -1.63 9.90 4.65
CA CYS A 20 -2.29 10.47 5.82
C CYS A 20 -1.39 10.66 7.03
N VAL A 21 -0.19 10.06 7.05
CA VAL A 21 0.69 10.16 8.22
C VAL A 21 1.38 11.51 8.38
N ASN A 22 1.19 12.41 7.46
CA ASN A 22 1.76 13.76 7.49
C ASN A 22 3.29 13.76 7.70
N ASP A 23 3.95 12.84 7.01
CA ASP A 23 5.41 12.69 7.03
C ASP A 23 5.88 12.57 5.59
N GLU A 24 6.53 13.62 5.11
CA GLU A 24 6.99 13.69 3.71
C GLU A 24 7.95 12.56 3.36
N ASN A 25 8.78 12.13 4.30
CA ASN A 25 9.74 11.06 4.06
C ASN A 25 9.05 9.73 3.81
N ILE A 26 7.98 9.45 4.54
CA ILE A 26 7.19 8.22 4.34
C ILE A 26 6.55 8.25 2.96
N PHE A 27 5.87 9.35 2.63
CA PHE A 27 5.16 9.47 1.36
C PHE A 27 6.11 9.42 0.18
N ASP A 28 7.21 10.17 0.23
CA ASP A 28 8.22 10.18 -0.83
C ASP A 28 8.82 8.79 -1.04
N SER A 29 9.17 8.10 0.04
CA SER A 29 9.70 6.73 -0.05
C SER A 29 8.68 5.75 -0.63
N TRP A 30 7.41 5.93 -0.27
CA TRP A 30 6.32 5.12 -0.82
C TRP A 30 6.18 5.30 -2.33
N LEU A 31 6.19 6.54 -2.81
CA LEU A 31 6.14 6.86 -4.23
C LEU A 31 7.35 6.30 -4.98
N MET A 32 8.53 6.37 -4.38
CA MET A 32 9.75 5.81 -4.97
C MET A 32 9.70 4.29 -5.07
N GLY A 33 8.84 3.64 -4.32
CA GLY A 33 8.59 2.19 -4.43
C GLY A 33 7.82 1.79 -5.68
N GLY A 34 7.35 2.74 -6.48
CA GLY A 34 6.72 2.47 -7.76
C GLY A 34 5.20 2.59 -7.80
N VAL A 35 4.59 3.04 -6.71
CA VAL A 35 3.13 3.28 -6.69
C VAL A 35 2.86 4.65 -7.30
N PRO A 36 2.07 4.75 -8.39
CA PRO A 36 1.80 6.04 -9.05
C PRO A 36 1.05 7.01 -8.15
N ASP A 37 1.49 8.26 -8.15
CA ASP A 37 0.80 9.33 -7.44
C ASP A 37 -0.53 9.63 -8.12
N GLY A 38 -1.59 9.73 -7.33
CA GLY A 38 -2.90 10.15 -7.79
C GLY A 38 -3.77 9.05 -8.39
N ASP A 39 -3.22 7.87 -8.65
CA ASP A 39 -3.96 6.78 -9.30
C ASP A 39 -4.64 5.83 -8.29
N ILE A 40 -4.38 6.01 -7.01
CA ILE A 40 -4.92 5.14 -5.97
C ILE A 40 -6.11 5.85 -5.31
N PRO A 41 -7.30 5.23 -5.29
CA PRO A 41 -8.48 5.85 -4.67
C PRO A 41 -8.37 5.94 -3.15
N TYR A 42 -9.15 6.84 -2.56
CA TYR A 42 -9.29 6.88 -1.12
C TYR A 42 -10.05 5.65 -0.62
N LYS A 43 -9.63 5.15 0.51
CA LYS A 43 -10.17 3.94 1.14
C LYS A 43 -11.71 3.96 1.29
N ASP A 44 -12.30 5.12 1.58
CA ASP A 44 -13.74 5.23 1.80
C ASP A 44 -14.56 5.26 0.52
N THR A 45 -13.89 5.35 -0.63
CA THR A 45 -14.54 5.42 -1.94
C THR A 45 -14.24 4.20 -2.82
N ILE A 46 -13.66 3.15 -2.26
CA ILE A 46 -13.27 1.97 -3.02
C ILE A 46 -14.49 1.25 -3.57
N SER A 47 -14.52 1.08 -4.89
CA SER A 47 -15.52 0.24 -5.58
C SER A 47 -14.87 -1.09 -5.96
N MET A 48 -15.71 -2.06 -6.34
CA MET A 48 -15.19 -3.33 -6.87
C MET A 48 -14.39 -3.11 -8.16
N GLU A 49 -14.79 -2.12 -8.96
CA GLU A 49 -14.06 -1.75 -10.17
C GLU A 49 -12.67 -1.24 -9.85
N ASP A 50 -12.52 -0.45 -8.80
CA ASP A 50 -11.22 0.03 -8.34
C ASP A 50 -10.31 -1.12 -7.94
N LEU A 51 -10.85 -2.09 -7.20
CA LEU A 51 -10.08 -3.27 -6.79
C LEU A 51 -9.62 -4.09 -8.00
N ASP A 52 -10.51 -4.29 -8.96
CA ASP A 52 -10.17 -5.04 -10.17
C ASP A 52 -9.11 -4.31 -11.01
N GLU A 53 -9.20 -2.99 -11.09
CA GLU A 53 -8.22 -2.18 -11.82
C GLU A 53 -6.83 -2.24 -11.17
N ILE A 54 -6.76 -2.08 -9.87
CA ILE A 54 -5.50 -2.19 -9.13
C ILE A 54 -4.93 -3.61 -9.24
N ALA A 55 -5.79 -4.63 -9.14
CA ALA A 55 -5.37 -6.02 -9.26
C ALA A 55 -4.78 -6.35 -10.63
N LYS A 56 -5.22 -5.67 -11.69
CA LYS A 56 -4.67 -5.84 -13.05
C LYS A 56 -3.38 -5.05 -13.27
N THR A 57 -3.25 -3.92 -12.59
CA THR A 57 -2.14 -2.99 -12.80
C THR A 57 -0.84 -3.52 -12.23
N TYR A 58 -0.90 -4.21 -11.10
CA TYR A 58 0.28 -4.69 -10.40
C TYR A 58 0.31 -6.22 -10.33
N ASP A 59 1.51 -6.79 -10.28
CA ASP A 59 1.72 -8.23 -10.12
C ASP A 59 2.15 -8.57 -8.69
N GLU A 60 2.33 -9.87 -8.41
CA GLU A 60 2.73 -10.32 -7.07
C GLU A 60 4.11 -9.83 -6.66
N TYR A 61 5.03 -9.70 -7.60
CA TYR A 61 6.36 -9.18 -7.31
C TYR A 61 6.28 -7.73 -6.84
N GLU A 62 5.51 -6.91 -7.58
CA GLU A 62 5.29 -5.52 -7.22
C GLU A 62 4.58 -5.40 -5.88
N PHE A 63 3.57 -6.24 -5.64
CA PHE A 63 2.85 -6.27 -4.37
C PHE A 63 3.81 -6.51 -3.19
N LYS A 64 4.69 -7.51 -3.31
CA LYS A 64 5.68 -7.80 -2.27
C LYS A 64 6.67 -6.66 -2.08
N MET A 65 7.05 -5.99 -3.15
CA MET A 65 7.90 -4.80 -3.09
C MET A 65 7.21 -3.67 -2.33
N PHE A 66 5.94 -3.43 -2.61
CA PHE A 66 5.16 -2.39 -1.94
C PHE A 66 5.04 -2.67 -0.45
N VAL A 67 4.72 -3.91 -0.07
CA VAL A 67 4.66 -4.31 1.34
C VAL A 67 6.00 -4.07 2.03
N GLY A 68 7.09 -4.52 1.44
CA GLY A 68 8.43 -4.33 1.99
C GLY A 68 8.81 -2.86 2.12
N CYS A 69 8.51 -2.05 1.12
CA CYS A 69 8.75 -0.61 1.13
C CYS A 69 7.94 0.06 2.24
N PHE A 70 6.65 -0.25 2.32
CA PHE A 70 5.76 0.29 3.35
C PHE A 70 6.29 -0.01 4.76
N LEU A 71 6.65 -1.26 5.01
CA LEU A 71 7.18 -1.67 6.31
C LEU A 71 8.46 -0.92 6.68
N ARG A 72 9.40 -0.81 5.74
CA ARG A 72 10.64 -0.09 5.99
C ARG A 72 10.39 1.39 6.28
N CYS A 73 9.49 2.02 5.53
CA CYS A 73 9.15 3.42 5.73
C CYS A 73 8.53 3.65 7.09
N MET A 74 7.58 2.80 7.49
CA MET A 74 6.91 2.93 8.79
C MET A 74 7.88 2.69 9.94
N LYS A 75 8.75 1.70 9.82
CA LYS A 75 9.75 1.41 10.84
C LYS A 75 10.75 2.57 10.99
N SER A 76 11.24 3.12 9.89
CA SER A 76 12.18 4.24 9.89
C SER A 76 11.58 5.48 10.54
N ALA A 77 10.27 5.67 10.39
CA ALA A 77 9.55 6.80 11.00
C ALA A 77 9.09 6.52 12.44
N GLY A 78 9.34 5.32 12.97
CA GLY A 78 8.89 4.94 14.31
C GLY A 78 7.38 4.74 14.40
N LYS A 79 6.72 4.43 13.29
CA LYS A 79 5.26 4.31 13.21
C LYS A 79 4.77 2.89 12.92
N ASP A 80 5.66 1.92 12.91
CA ASP A 80 5.34 0.54 12.57
C ASP A 80 4.29 -0.09 13.51
N GLY A 81 4.30 0.27 14.79
CA GLY A 81 3.30 -0.22 15.75
C GLY A 81 1.91 0.37 15.60
N LEU A 82 1.74 1.43 14.78
CA LEU A 82 0.47 2.13 14.64
C LEU A 82 -0.38 1.62 13.47
N TYR A 83 0.27 1.11 12.42
CA TYR A 83 -0.42 0.89 11.16
C TYR A 83 -0.24 -0.51 10.59
N VAL A 84 0.57 -1.35 11.22
CA VAL A 84 1.01 -2.61 10.64
C VAL A 84 0.03 -3.75 10.87
N ASP A 85 -0.74 -3.72 11.95
CA ASP A 85 -1.53 -4.87 12.38
C ASP A 85 -2.62 -5.29 11.39
N GLY A 86 -3.26 -4.35 10.74
CA GLY A 86 -4.35 -4.67 9.82
C GLY A 86 -3.91 -4.89 8.38
N VAL A 87 -2.77 -4.29 7.99
CA VAL A 87 -2.37 -4.26 6.60
C VAL A 87 -1.34 -5.33 6.28
N VAL A 88 -0.46 -5.64 7.21
CA VAL A 88 0.74 -6.40 6.91
C VAL A 88 0.84 -7.73 7.67
N ALA A 89 0.00 -7.94 8.69
CA ALA A 89 0.04 -9.17 9.48
C ALA A 89 -0.05 -10.42 8.60
N ASP A 90 -0.89 -10.40 7.56
CA ASP A 90 -1.11 -11.52 6.66
C ASP A 90 0.03 -11.72 5.66
N ASN A 91 0.97 -10.79 5.56
CA ASN A 91 2.07 -10.84 4.57
C ASN A 91 3.44 -11.04 5.19
N ARG A 92 3.51 -11.24 6.49
CA ARG A 92 4.78 -11.49 7.18
C ARG A 92 5.32 -12.90 7.01
N ASN A 93 4.53 -13.76 6.43
CA ASN A 93 4.94 -15.16 6.24
C ASN A 93 5.57 -15.35 4.87
#